data_e58a2ca005e66542837be968a472141f
#
_entry.id   e58a2ca005e66542837be968a472141f
#
_cell.length_a   1.000
_cell.length_b   1.000
_cell.length_c   1.000
_cell.angle_alpha   90.00
_cell.angle_beta   90.00
_cell.angle_gamma   90.00
#
_symmetry.space_group_name_H-M   'P 1'
#
loop_
_entity.id
_entity.type
_entity.pdbx_description
1 polymer ?
#
loop_
_entity_poly.entity_id
_entity_poly.type
_entity_poly.pdbx_seq_one_letter_code
_entity_poly.pdbx_strand_id
1 'polypeptide(L)'
;ECMRVLTATEARAFDRWAIDQLGVPALVLMENAALAVAEAIAGGFGEARRVAIFCGPGNNGGDGLALARQLLTRGYEVGLYLATFGHALSNDCSRQLEICQAMELAMVELGKDWQESAASAAGADLVVDALFGTGLERPLASPHAELVEWLNALPAPRLLENPPARGAAPGLLVGREEERDAPRRGVHPLPCRREGGE
;
A
#
# COMPACT_ATOMS: atom_id res chain seq x y z
N GLU A 1 -3.35 25.03 -8.41
CA GLU A 1 -3.68 23.90 -9.33
C GLU A 1 -4.77 23.07 -8.69
N CYS A 2 -5.84 22.82 -9.44
CA CYS A 2 -6.90 21.94 -8.97
C CYS A 2 -6.47 20.49 -9.27
N MET A 3 -5.96 19.78 -8.28
CA MET A 3 -5.62 18.38 -8.42
C MET A 3 -6.92 17.58 -8.64
N ARG A 4 -7.07 16.95 -9.80
CA ARG A 4 -8.22 16.10 -10.09
C ARG A 4 -8.06 14.76 -9.35
N VAL A 5 -8.97 14.51 -8.44
CA VAL A 5 -9.04 13.23 -7.71
C VAL A 5 -10.02 12.31 -8.44
N LEU A 6 -9.58 11.13 -8.79
CA LEU A 6 -10.41 10.09 -9.40
C LEU A 6 -11.16 9.32 -8.30
N THR A 7 -12.38 8.92 -8.58
CA THR A 7 -13.06 7.92 -7.78
C THR A 7 -12.45 6.54 -8.03
N ALA A 8 -12.65 5.58 -7.13
CA ALA A 8 -12.17 4.21 -7.31
C ALA A 8 -12.69 3.57 -8.62
N THR A 9 -13.90 3.93 -9.06
CA THR A 9 -14.48 3.44 -10.32
C THR A 9 -13.77 4.07 -11.52
N GLU A 10 -13.48 5.37 -11.49
CA GLU A 10 -12.75 6.06 -12.56
C GLU A 10 -11.31 5.55 -12.65
N ALA A 11 -10.63 5.35 -11.53
CA ALA A 11 -9.27 4.79 -11.51
C ALA A 11 -9.24 3.39 -12.16
N ARG A 12 -10.14 2.49 -11.73
CA ARG A 12 -10.24 1.15 -12.35
C ARG A 12 -10.61 1.18 -13.84
N ALA A 13 -11.41 2.14 -14.28
CA ALA A 13 -11.75 2.31 -15.69
C ALA A 13 -10.53 2.80 -16.48
N PHE A 14 -9.73 3.68 -15.90
CA PHE A 14 -8.50 4.17 -16.49
C PHE A 14 -7.45 3.07 -16.64
N ASP A 15 -7.24 2.27 -15.59
CA ASP A 15 -6.33 1.13 -15.63
C ASP A 15 -6.72 0.12 -16.72
N ARG A 16 -8.01 -0.24 -16.77
CA ARG A 16 -8.52 -1.13 -17.82
C ARG A 16 -8.32 -0.55 -19.22
N TRP A 17 -8.58 0.74 -19.40
CA TRP A 17 -8.35 1.40 -20.69
C TRP A 17 -6.87 1.36 -21.08
N ALA A 18 -5.97 1.61 -20.14
CA ALA A 18 -4.53 1.55 -20.39
C ALA A 18 -4.08 0.14 -20.79
N ILE A 19 -4.62 -0.89 -20.13
CA ILE A 19 -4.30 -2.29 -20.41
C ILE A 19 -4.92 -2.72 -21.76
N ASP A 20 -6.21 -2.50 -21.94
CA ASP A 20 -6.97 -3.09 -23.05
C ASP A 20 -6.79 -2.32 -24.38
N GLN A 21 -6.63 -1.00 -24.31
CA GLN A 21 -6.57 -0.14 -25.50
C GLN A 21 -5.15 0.30 -25.85
N LEU A 22 -4.29 0.54 -24.86
CA LEU A 22 -2.92 0.95 -25.08
C LEU A 22 -1.91 -0.22 -25.01
N GLY A 23 -2.36 -1.39 -24.53
CA GLY A 23 -1.49 -2.56 -24.37
C GLY A 23 -0.45 -2.41 -23.25
N VAL A 24 -0.65 -1.50 -22.29
CA VAL A 24 0.25 -1.35 -21.14
C VAL A 24 0.10 -2.57 -20.24
N PRO A 25 1.15 -3.35 -19.98
CA PRO A 25 1.04 -4.49 -19.07
C PRO A 25 0.62 -4.05 -17.65
N ALA A 26 -0.29 -4.80 -17.01
CA ALA A 26 -0.75 -4.51 -15.66
C ALA A 26 0.40 -4.38 -14.65
N LEU A 27 1.44 -5.20 -14.79
CA LEU A 27 2.66 -5.13 -13.97
C LEU A 27 3.38 -3.79 -14.08
N VAL A 28 3.33 -3.11 -15.24
CA VAL A 28 3.94 -1.77 -15.38
C VAL A 28 3.17 -0.74 -14.59
N LEU A 29 1.83 -0.81 -14.60
CA LEU A 29 1.00 0.08 -13.77
C LEU A 29 1.27 -0.17 -12.28
N MET A 30 1.35 -1.42 -11.86
CA MET A 30 1.68 -1.85 -10.49
C MET A 30 3.06 -1.34 -10.04
N GLU A 31 4.10 -1.45 -10.89
CA GLU A 31 5.43 -0.91 -10.58
C GLU A 31 5.41 0.62 -10.42
N ASN A 32 4.67 1.33 -11.28
CA ASN A 32 4.55 2.78 -11.18
C ASN A 32 3.80 3.21 -9.90
N ALA A 33 2.76 2.48 -9.51
CA ALA A 33 2.04 2.72 -8.26
C ALA A 33 2.98 2.51 -7.06
N ALA A 34 3.68 1.39 -7.00
CA ALA A 34 4.64 1.08 -5.95
C ALA A 34 5.79 2.12 -5.88
N LEU A 35 6.28 2.58 -7.02
CA LEU A 35 7.28 3.63 -7.08
C LEU A 35 6.77 4.94 -6.48
N ALA A 36 5.57 5.37 -6.83
CA ALA A 36 4.95 6.57 -6.29
C ALA A 36 4.76 6.50 -4.77
N VAL A 37 4.34 5.32 -4.26
CA VAL A 37 4.21 5.09 -2.81
C VAL A 37 5.57 5.13 -2.12
N ALA A 38 6.62 4.52 -2.71
CA ALA A 38 7.98 4.58 -2.17
C ALA A 38 8.52 6.02 -2.10
N GLU A 39 8.23 6.85 -3.10
CA GLU A 39 8.59 8.28 -3.11
C GLU A 39 7.81 9.05 -2.03
N ALA A 40 6.51 8.76 -1.85
CA ALA A 40 5.70 9.36 -0.80
C ALA A 40 6.21 8.98 0.60
N ILE A 41 6.64 7.72 0.81
CA ILE A 41 7.26 7.29 2.06
C ILE A 41 8.56 8.05 2.31
N ALA A 42 9.44 8.14 1.31
CA ALA A 42 10.70 8.87 1.44
C ALA A 42 10.50 10.36 1.74
N GLY A 43 9.46 10.99 1.19
CA GLY A 43 9.15 12.40 1.40
C GLY A 43 8.39 12.68 2.69
N GLY A 44 7.48 11.80 3.10
CA GLY A 44 6.58 12.00 4.25
C GLY A 44 7.04 11.32 5.54
N PHE A 45 7.82 10.25 5.45
CA PHE A 45 8.29 9.43 6.57
C PHE A 45 9.81 9.27 6.51
N GLY A 46 10.53 10.33 6.20
CA GLY A 46 11.98 10.28 5.95
C GLY A 46 12.85 9.82 7.12
N GLU A 47 12.31 9.78 8.34
CA GLU A 47 12.98 9.22 9.53
C GLU A 47 12.75 7.72 9.70
N ALA A 48 11.72 7.15 9.06
CA ALA A 48 11.46 5.72 9.10
C ALA A 48 12.63 4.96 8.46
N ARG A 49 13.04 3.87 9.10
CA ARG A 49 14.07 2.95 8.60
C ARG A 49 13.53 1.55 8.43
N ARG A 50 12.67 1.11 9.34
CA ARG A 50 12.06 -0.21 9.35
C ARG A 50 10.61 -0.11 8.92
N VAL A 51 10.28 -0.73 7.80
CA VAL A 51 8.94 -0.73 7.23
C VAL A 51 8.40 -2.15 7.22
N ALA A 52 7.26 -2.38 7.86
CA ALA A 52 6.55 -3.64 7.81
C ALA A 52 5.43 -3.56 6.76
N ILE A 53 5.42 -4.47 5.79
CA ILE A 53 4.46 -4.50 4.68
C ILE A 53 3.63 -5.77 4.76
N PHE A 54 2.31 -5.64 4.86
CA PHE A 54 1.37 -6.75 4.90
C PHE A 54 0.66 -6.89 3.57
N CYS A 55 0.97 -7.97 2.84
CA CYS A 55 0.49 -8.23 1.50
C CYS A 55 -0.64 -9.26 1.51
N GLY A 56 -1.81 -8.90 0.98
CA GLY A 56 -2.91 -9.82 0.73
C GLY A 56 -2.74 -10.63 -0.56
N PRO A 57 -3.70 -11.52 -0.87
CA PRO A 57 -3.60 -12.39 -2.04
C PRO A 57 -3.94 -11.71 -3.39
N GLY A 58 -4.56 -10.55 -3.36
CA GLY A 58 -4.98 -9.82 -4.56
C GLY A 58 -3.93 -8.90 -5.16
N ASN A 59 -4.33 -8.08 -6.15
CA ASN A 59 -3.44 -7.12 -6.79
C ASN A 59 -2.87 -6.09 -5.82
N ASN A 60 -3.63 -5.70 -4.79
CA ASN A 60 -3.11 -4.82 -3.74
C ASN A 60 -1.90 -5.43 -3.01
N GLY A 61 -1.94 -6.75 -2.75
CA GLY A 61 -0.77 -7.47 -2.23
C GLY A 61 0.40 -7.47 -3.22
N GLY A 62 0.11 -7.53 -4.53
CA GLY A 62 1.09 -7.37 -5.59
C GLY A 62 1.77 -5.99 -5.57
N ASP A 63 0.98 -4.92 -5.37
CA ASP A 63 1.50 -3.57 -5.18
C ASP A 63 2.44 -3.51 -3.95
N GLY A 64 2.04 -4.13 -2.82
CA GLY A 64 2.87 -4.23 -1.62
C GLY A 64 4.18 -5.00 -1.83
N LEU A 65 4.16 -6.09 -2.61
CA LEU A 65 5.36 -6.84 -2.98
C LEU A 65 6.31 -6.01 -3.87
N ALA A 66 5.75 -5.27 -4.83
CA ALA A 66 6.51 -4.35 -5.65
C ALA A 66 7.13 -3.22 -4.81
N LEU A 67 6.34 -2.65 -3.87
CA LEU A 67 6.80 -1.62 -2.93
C LEU A 67 7.96 -2.12 -2.06
N ALA A 68 7.88 -3.36 -1.56
CA ALA A 68 8.95 -3.95 -0.75
C ALA A 68 10.30 -3.89 -1.46
N ARG A 69 10.33 -4.25 -2.75
CA ARG A 69 11.55 -4.19 -3.57
C ARG A 69 12.03 -2.76 -3.77
N GLN A 70 11.09 -1.82 -4.02
CA GLN A 70 11.42 -0.40 -4.20
C GLN A 70 12.01 0.21 -2.92
N LEU A 71 11.52 -0.15 -1.75
CA LEU A 71 12.04 0.33 -0.47
C LEU A 71 13.40 -0.30 -0.13
N LEU A 72 13.55 -1.62 -0.37
CA LEU A 72 14.81 -2.32 -0.14
C LEU A 72 15.95 -1.69 -0.95
N THR A 73 15.71 -1.39 -2.23
CA THR A 73 16.72 -0.75 -3.10
C THR A 73 17.08 0.68 -2.67
N ARG A 74 16.23 1.30 -1.83
CA ARG A 74 16.46 2.62 -1.22
C ARG A 74 17.10 2.54 0.16
N GLY A 75 17.46 1.34 0.63
CA GLY A 75 18.15 1.11 1.89
C GLY A 75 17.25 1.05 3.12
N TYR A 76 15.93 0.83 2.94
CA TYR A 76 15.03 0.55 4.06
C TYR A 76 15.20 -0.91 4.54
N GLU A 77 15.02 -1.13 5.83
CA GLU A 77 14.82 -2.47 6.39
C GLU A 77 13.35 -2.86 6.20
N VAL A 78 13.08 -3.87 5.38
CA VAL A 78 11.73 -4.28 5.02
C VAL A 78 11.38 -5.60 5.67
N GLY A 79 10.36 -5.61 6.53
CA GLY A 79 9.67 -6.82 6.99
C GLY A 79 8.48 -7.09 6.08
N LEU A 80 8.50 -8.22 5.37
CA LEU A 80 7.48 -8.58 4.39
C LEU A 80 6.63 -9.74 4.90
N TYR A 81 5.31 -9.51 5.04
CA TYR A 81 4.35 -10.45 5.61
C TYR A 81 3.29 -10.81 4.58
N LEU A 82 3.19 -12.10 4.23
CA LEU A 82 2.21 -12.61 3.28
C LEU A 82 0.97 -13.10 4.02
N ALA A 83 -0.09 -12.32 3.98
CA ALA A 83 -1.37 -12.63 4.63
C ALA A 83 -2.34 -13.28 3.64
N THR A 84 -1.92 -14.38 3.03
CA THR A 84 -2.76 -15.12 2.07
C THR A 84 -3.80 -15.98 2.77
N PHE A 85 -3.48 -16.54 3.93
CA PHE A 85 -4.32 -17.47 4.69
C PHE A 85 -4.93 -18.59 3.84
N GLY A 86 -4.16 -19.08 2.86
CA GLY A 86 -4.57 -20.16 1.96
C GLY A 86 -5.42 -19.71 0.76
N HIS A 87 -5.66 -18.43 0.58
CA HIS A 87 -6.29 -17.90 -0.63
C HIS A 87 -5.30 -17.90 -1.81
N ALA A 88 -5.81 -18.21 -3.00
CA ALA A 88 -5.01 -18.16 -4.22
C ALA A 88 -4.62 -16.71 -4.54
N LEU A 89 -3.38 -16.53 -5.00
CA LEU A 89 -2.88 -15.24 -5.45
C LEU A 89 -3.49 -14.86 -6.81
N SER A 90 -3.68 -13.57 -7.04
CA SER A 90 -3.90 -13.07 -8.40
C SER A 90 -2.65 -13.31 -9.26
N ASN A 91 -2.83 -13.31 -10.59
CA ASN A 91 -1.70 -13.55 -11.51
C ASN A 91 -0.57 -12.53 -11.31
N ASP A 92 -0.92 -11.26 -11.16
CA ASP A 92 0.07 -10.19 -10.99
C ASP A 92 0.74 -10.26 -9.61
N CYS A 93 -0.02 -10.59 -8.54
CA CYS A 93 0.52 -10.82 -7.21
C CYS A 93 1.51 -12.01 -7.21
N SER A 94 1.13 -13.12 -7.86
CA SER A 94 2.01 -14.29 -8.01
C SER A 94 3.31 -13.91 -8.74
N ARG A 95 3.21 -13.12 -9.80
CA ARG A 95 4.39 -12.68 -10.53
C ARG A 95 5.30 -11.79 -9.70
N GLN A 96 4.74 -10.87 -8.90
CA GLN A 96 5.53 -10.05 -7.98
C GLN A 96 6.18 -10.89 -6.89
N LEU A 97 5.48 -11.90 -6.38
CA LEU A 97 6.05 -12.85 -5.42
C LEU A 97 7.24 -13.61 -5.99
N GLU A 98 7.14 -14.12 -7.22
CA GLU A 98 8.25 -14.77 -7.91
C GLU A 98 9.48 -13.85 -8.03
N ILE A 99 9.28 -12.57 -8.32
CA ILE A 99 10.37 -11.59 -8.40
C ILE A 99 11.00 -11.38 -7.01
N CYS A 100 10.20 -11.23 -5.96
CA CYS A 100 10.71 -11.11 -4.59
C CYS A 100 11.52 -12.33 -4.17
N GLN A 101 11.04 -13.54 -4.52
CA GLN A 101 11.75 -14.80 -4.26
C GLN A 101 13.09 -14.87 -5.03
N ALA A 102 13.10 -14.47 -6.30
CA ALA A 102 14.32 -14.42 -7.11
C ALA A 102 15.34 -13.40 -6.59
N MET A 103 14.88 -12.37 -5.90
CA MET A 103 15.73 -11.38 -5.20
C MET A 103 16.12 -11.83 -3.78
N GLU A 104 15.74 -13.05 -3.37
CA GLU A 104 16.00 -13.62 -2.04
C GLU A 104 15.49 -12.73 -0.88
N LEU A 105 14.37 -12.01 -1.08
CA LEU A 105 13.77 -11.24 -0.02
C LEU A 105 13.24 -12.16 1.08
N ALA A 106 13.61 -11.84 2.34
CA ALA A 106 13.07 -12.55 3.49
C ALA A 106 11.57 -12.22 3.63
N MET A 107 10.73 -13.26 3.67
CA MET A 107 9.28 -13.15 3.76
C MET A 107 8.74 -14.06 4.84
N VAL A 108 7.72 -13.60 5.52
CA VAL A 108 7.00 -14.37 6.55
C VAL A 108 5.60 -14.67 6.03
N GLU A 109 5.29 -15.94 5.79
CA GLU A 109 3.92 -16.36 5.46
C GLU A 109 3.09 -16.47 6.74
N LEU A 110 1.96 -15.75 6.78
CA LEU A 110 1.06 -15.74 7.92
C LEU A 110 0.09 -16.92 7.85
N GLY A 111 0.22 -17.84 8.80
CA GLY A 111 -0.61 -19.03 8.95
C GLY A 111 -1.58 -18.91 10.14
N LYS A 112 -1.88 -20.06 10.77
CA LYS A 112 -2.78 -20.12 11.93
C LYS A 112 -2.26 -19.34 13.13
N ASP A 113 -0.94 -19.39 13.35
CA ASP A 113 -0.25 -18.73 14.46
C ASP A 113 0.37 -17.39 14.00
N TRP A 114 -0.38 -16.65 13.19
CA TRP A 114 0.08 -15.42 12.56
C TRP A 114 0.52 -14.34 13.56
N GLN A 115 -0.06 -14.31 14.76
CA GLN A 115 0.26 -13.32 15.80
C GLN A 115 1.73 -13.42 16.21
N GLU A 116 2.22 -14.64 16.41
CA GLU A 116 3.62 -14.87 16.75
C GLU A 116 4.53 -14.51 15.56
N SER A 117 4.14 -14.94 14.36
CA SER A 117 4.89 -14.67 13.11
C SER A 117 4.97 -13.18 12.79
N ALA A 118 3.92 -12.41 13.09
CA ALA A 118 3.85 -10.97 12.85
C ALA A 118 4.42 -10.12 14.00
N ALA A 119 4.81 -10.72 15.14
CA ALA A 119 5.21 -9.97 16.34
C ALA A 119 6.37 -8.99 16.10
N SER A 120 7.29 -9.32 15.19
CA SER A 120 8.42 -8.45 14.85
C SER A 120 7.99 -7.14 14.17
N ALA A 121 6.80 -7.09 13.56
CA ALA A 121 6.28 -5.87 12.95
C ALA A 121 5.94 -4.78 13.98
N ALA A 122 5.74 -5.14 15.26
CA ALA A 122 5.51 -4.17 16.33
C ALA A 122 6.68 -3.20 16.55
N GLY A 123 7.88 -3.57 16.09
CA GLY A 123 9.07 -2.72 16.12
C GLY A 123 9.31 -1.90 14.86
N ALA A 124 8.39 -1.91 13.90
CA ALA A 124 8.50 -1.11 12.68
C ALA A 124 8.29 0.39 12.96
N ASP A 125 8.94 1.23 12.18
CA ASP A 125 8.76 2.69 12.21
C ASP A 125 7.55 3.12 11.38
N LEU A 126 7.18 2.30 10.38
CA LEU A 126 6.01 2.47 9.51
C LEU A 126 5.42 1.11 9.17
N VAL A 127 4.10 1.02 9.17
CA VAL A 127 3.35 -0.14 8.69
C VAL A 127 2.65 0.21 7.38
N VAL A 128 2.78 -0.64 6.38
CA VAL A 128 2.05 -0.55 5.12
C VAL A 128 1.02 -1.68 5.06
N ASP A 129 -0.23 -1.30 4.93
CA ASP A 129 -1.35 -2.22 4.75
C ASP A 129 -1.68 -2.32 3.25
N ALA A 130 -1.23 -3.41 2.65
CA ALA A 130 -1.49 -3.82 1.28
C ALA A 130 -2.35 -5.10 1.23
N LEU A 131 -3.25 -5.28 2.22
CA LEU A 131 -4.09 -6.48 2.30
C LEU A 131 -5.20 -6.47 1.26
N PHE A 132 -5.99 -5.39 1.26
CA PHE A 132 -7.16 -5.25 0.41
C PHE A 132 -7.24 -3.85 -0.17
N GLY A 133 -7.54 -3.76 -1.45
CA GLY A 133 -7.74 -2.50 -2.15
C GLY A 133 -9.22 -2.21 -2.41
N THR A 134 -9.48 -1.46 -3.47
CA THR A 134 -10.81 -0.99 -3.88
C THR A 134 -11.79 -2.11 -4.27
N GLY A 135 -11.36 -3.36 -4.37
CA GLY A 135 -12.18 -4.53 -4.68
C GLY A 135 -12.85 -5.19 -3.47
N LEU A 136 -12.67 -4.66 -2.26
CA LEU A 136 -13.31 -5.22 -1.06
C LEU A 136 -14.80 -4.83 -1.02
N GLU A 137 -15.65 -5.80 -1.34
CA GLU A 137 -17.11 -5.60 -1.41
C GLU A 137 -17.88 -6.23 -0.23
N ARG A 138 -17.19 -7.03 0.59
CA ARG A 138 -17.78 -7.76 1.71
C ARG A 138 -17.03 -7.47 3.01
N PRO A 139 -17.71 -7.53 4.17
CA PRO A 139 -17.02 -7.47 5.46
C PRO A 139 -15.92 -8.53 5.53
N LEU A 140 -14.80 -8.16 6.14
CA LEU A 140 -13.72 -9.10 6.39
C LEU A 140 -14.14 -10.14 7.41
N ALA A 141 -13.77 -11.39 7.16
CA ALA A 141 -13.87 -12.49 8.11
C ALA A 141 -12.48 -12.80 8.70
N SER A 142 -12.47 -13.51 9.83
CA SER A 142 -11.23 -14.06 10.37
C SER A 142 -10.57 -15.01 9.37
N PRO A 143 -9.25 -15.05 9.29
CA PRO A 143 -8.29 -14.34 10.16
C PRO A 143 -7.95 -12.90 9.72
N HIS A 144 -8.36 -12.46 8.53
CA HIS A 144 -8.03 -11.13 8.04
C HIS A 144 -8.62 -9.99 8.90
N ALA A 145 -9.83 -10.15 9.42
CA ALA A 145 -10.45 -9.16 10.30
C ALA A 145 -9.60 -8.94 11.56
N GLU A 146 -9.16 -10.03 12.20
CA GLU A 146 -8.31 -9.99 13.39
C GLU A 146 -6.94 -9.36 13.09
N LEU A 147 -6.36 -9.67 11.92
CA LEU A 147 -5.11 -9.06 11.50
C LEU A 147 -5.24 -7.54 11.32
N VAL A 148 -6.33 -7.08 10.70
CA VAL A 148 -6.59 -5.64 10.52
C VAL A 148 -6.79 -4.95 11.88
N GLU A 149 -7.53 -5.56 12.81
CA GLU A 149 -7.69 -5.04 14.18
C GLU A 149 -6.34 -4.93 14.89
N TRP A 150 -5.50 -5.95 14.76
CA TRP A 150 -4.16 -5.96 15.35
C TRP A 150 -3.27 -4.88 14.73
N LEU A 151 -3.28 -4.73 13.39
CA LEU A 151 -2.55 -3.67 12.70
C LEU A 151 -3.00 -2.26 13.15
N ASN A 152 -4.31 -2.08 13.40
CA ASN A 152 -4.85 -0.82 13.92
C ASN A 152 -4.38 -0.51 15.35
N ALA A 153 -4.02 -1.52 16.12
CA ALA A 153 -3.53 -1.37 17.49
C ALA A 153 -2.03 -1.10 17.59
N LEU A 154 -1.28 -1.25 16.49
CA LEU A 154 0.15 -0.98 16.47
C LEU A 154 0.44 0.52 16.70
N PRO A 155 1.51 0.87 17.44
CA PRO A 155 1.87 2.27 17.70
C PRO A 155 2.43 3.00 16.49
N ALA A 156 3.00 2.27 15.52
CA ALA A 156 3.57 2.83 14.30
C ALA A 156 2.49 3.48 13.42
N PRO A 157 2.78 4.58 12.72
CA PRO A 157 1.90 5.12 11.70
C PRO A 157 1.62 4.06 10.63
N ARG A 158 0.38 4.04 10.11
CA ARG A 158 -0.02 3.11 9.07
C ARG A 158 -0.37 3.82 7.79
N LEU A 159 0.22 3.37 6.70
CA LEU A 159 -0.10 3.77 5.34
C LEU A 159 -0.97 2.69 4.69
N LEU A 160 -2.07 3.12 4.10
CA LEU A 160 -2.92 2.27 3.26
C LEU A 160 -2.54 2.52 1.82
N GLU A 161 -2.13 1.48 1.12
CA GLU A 161 -1.72 1.62 -0.27
C GLU A 161 -2.91 1.96 -1.17
N ASN A 162 -4.02 1.24 -1.00
CA ASN A 162 -5.28 1.50 -1.70
C ASN A 162 -6.45 1.41 -0.71
N PRO A 163 -6.88 2.52 -0.11
CA PRO A 163 -8.00 2.47 0.82
C PRO A 163 -9.27 1.98 0.12
N PRO A 164 -10.04 1.07 0.75
CA PRO A 164 -11.31 0.60 0.20
C PRO A 164 -12.27 1.76 -0.02
N ALA A 165 -13.15 1.65 -1.03
CA ALA A 165 -14.16 2.65 -1.32
C ALA A 165 -14.99 2.97 -0.06
N ARG A 166 -15.34 4.25 0.15
CA ARG A 166 -16.12 4.72 1.30
C ARG A 166 -17.37 3.86 1.47
N GLY A 167 -17.51 3.20 2.62
CA GLY A 167 -18.64 2.36 2.98
C GLY A 167 -18.30 0.90 3.27
N ALA A 168 -17.11 0.41 2.94
CA ALA A 168 -16.64 -0.90 3.34
C ALA A 168 -15.95 -0.80 4.70
N ALA A 169 -16.62 -1.23 5.73
CA ALA A 169 -16.23 -1.36 7.13
C ALA A 169 -15.74 -0.08 7.85
N PRO A 170 -16.31 0.25 9.02
CA PRO A 170 -15.74 1.26 9.91
C PRO A 170 -14.47 0.68 10.53
N GLY A 171 -13.31 1.19 10.14
CA GLY A 171 -12.04 0.75 10.72
C GLY A 171 -10.81 1.22 9.99
N LEU A 172 -10.97 1.88 8.86
CA LEU A 172 -9.85 2.26 8.04
C LEU A 172 -9.71 3.77 7.93
N LEU A 173 -9.26 4.41 8.96
CA LEU A 173 -8.72 5.76 8.91
C LEU A 173 -7.44 5.79 9.73
N VAL A 174 -6.39 6.25 9.05
CA VAL A 174 -5.12 6.73 9.56
C VAL A 174 -5.15 7.03 11.05
N GLY A 175 -4.23 6.39 11.77
CA GLY A 175 -4.10 6.43 13.20
C GLY A 175 -4.23 7.80 13.82
N ARG A 176 -4.86 7.81 15.00
CA ARG A 176 -4.94 8.86 16.01
C ARG A 176 -4.87 10.28 15.46
N GLU A 177 -6.04 10.92 15.29
CA GLU A 177 -6.16 12.35 15.55
C GLU A 177 -5.78 12.61 17.02
N GLU A 178 -4.49 12.63 17.31
CA GLU A 178 -4.01 13.51 18.35
C GLU A 178 -4.06 14.90 17.73
N GLU A 179 -5.00 15.67 18.20
CA GLU A 179 -5.05 17.12 18.15
C GLU A 179 -3.64 17.70 18.25
N ARG A 180 -2.96 17.85 17.12
CA ARG A 180 -1.77 18.66 17.02
C ARG A 180 -2.16 19.95 16.33
N ASP A 181 -2.46 20.91 17.17
CA ASP A 181 -2.32 22.33 16.89
C ASP A 181 -0.83 22.58 16.58
N ALA A 182 -0.41 22.29 15.36
CA ALA A 182 0.86 22.69 14.82
C ALA A 182 0.58 23.45 13.50
N PRO A 183 1.13 24.65 13.32
CA PRO A 183 0.86 25.47 12.14
C PRO A 183 1.35 24.73 10.90
N ARG A 184 0.44 24.49 9.96
CA ARG A 184 0.75 23.95 8.63
C ARG A 184 1.76 24.90 7.98
N ARG A 185 3.02 24.48 7.90
CA ARG A 185 4.00 25.13 7.02
C ARG A 185 3.52 24.89 5.60
N GLY A 186 3.12 25.98 4.94
CA GLY A 186 2.57 25.94 3.61
C GLY A 186 3.53 25.32 2.62
N VAL A 187 3.04 24.29 1.93
CA VAL A 187 3.61 23.89 0.66
C VAL A 187 3.20 24.99 -0.33
N HIS A 188 4.15 25.83 -0.72
CA HIS A 188 3.91 26.82 -1.76
C HIS A 188 3.72 26.10 -3.09
N PRO A 189 2.57 26.28 -3.78
CA PRO A 189 2.41 25.76 -5.13
C PRO A 189 3.31 26.56 -6.09
N LEU A 190 3.99 25.84 -6.97
CA LEU A 190 4.72 26.44 -8.09
C LEU A 190 3.74 27.20 -8.99
N PRO A 191 4.09 28.39 -9.50
CA PRO A 191 3.20 29.19 -10.31
C PRO A 191 2.92 28.54 -11.67
N CYS A 192 1.65 28.37 -12.00
CA CYS A 192 1.17 27.97 -13.31
C CYS A 192 1.48 29.06 -14.34
N ARG A 193 2.25 28.74 -15.38
CA ARG A 193 2.40 29.64 -16.55
C ARG A 193 1.05 29.71 -17.27
N ARG A 194 0.45 30.89 -17.29
CA ARG A 194 -0.62 31.18 -18.25
C ARG A 194 0.06 31.36 -19.61
N GLU A 195 -0.23 30.50 -20.55
CA GLU A 195 0.00 30.81 -21.96
C GLU A 195 -1.01 31.90 -22.33
N GLY A 196 -0.46 33.09 -22.59
CA GLY A 196 -1.22 34.20 -23.09
C GLY A 196 -1.59 33.93 -24.55
N GLY A 197 -2.87 34.12 -24.87
CA GLY A 197 -3.32 34.22 -26.22
C GLY A 197 -2.89 35.54 -26.85
N GLU A 198 -2.48 35.44 -28.08
CA GLU A 198 -2.77 36.37 -29.21
C GLU A 198 -2.68 35.54 -30.48
#